data_79c6f10c2c5fa4d4cb73920740153c7a
#
_entry.id   79c6f10c2c5fa4d4cb73920740153c7a
#
_cell.length_a   1.000
_cell.length_b   1.000
_cell.length_c   1.000
_cell.angle_alpha   90.00
_cell.angle_beta   90.00
_cell.angle_gamma   90.00
#
_symmetry.space_group_name_H-M   'P 1'
#
loop_
_entity.id
_entity.type
_entity.pdbx_description
1 polymer ?
#
loop_
_entity_poly.entity_id
_entity_poly.type
_entity_poly.pdbx_seq_one_letter_code
_entity_poly.pdbx_strand_id
1 'polypeptide(L)'
;MKLLLCLLATLLPLQAEIGTKITTAARQQIGVTLSYQPAYVSLAYPNGDVPIDGGVCTDVLIRALRVGLSADLQKLVHEDMRSNFSAYPKNWGLSRPDRNIDHRRVPNLRAYFKRRGFDLKLPTAGDSAAFLPGDIVTCTVPPNLPHVMIVSDRKTRDGWPLVIHNIGSGAREEDSLRSFPITGHYRWK
;
A
#
# COMPACT_ATOMS: atom_id res chain seq x y z
N MET A 1 -15.53 -27.14 -18.97
CA MET A 1 -15.59 -27.08 -17.51
C MET A 1 -14.29 -27.49 -16.80
N LYS A 2 -13.57 -28.53 -17.23
CA LYS A 2 -12.30 -28.96 -16.59
C LYS A 2 -11.11 -27.97 -16.74
N LEU A 3 -11.04 -27.21 -17.83
CA LEU A 3 -9.95 -26.25 -18.08
C LEU A 3 -10.00 -25.02 -17.17
N LEU A 4 -11.21 -24.57 -16.80
CA LEU A 4 -11.41 -23.40 -15.92
C LEU A 4 -11.02 -23.71 -14.47
N LEU A 5 -11.23 -24.95 -14.02
CA LEU A 5 -10.88 -25.39 -12.66
C LEU A 5 -9.35 -25.47 -12.45
N CYS A 6 -8.60 -25.88 -13.46
CA CYS A 6 -7.12 -25.93 -13.38
C CYS A 6 -6.49 -24.54 -13.32
N LEU A 7 -7.05 -23.53 -14.01
CA LEU A 7 -6.55 -22.16 -13.96
C LEU A 7 -6.75 -21.53 -12.57
N LEU A 8 -7.89 -21.75 -11.93
CA LEU A 8 -8.15 -21.26 -10.57
C LEU A 8 -7.20 -21.88 -9.53
N ALA A 9 -6.87 -23.17 -9.68
CA ALA A 9 -6.00 -23.87 -8.72
C ALA A 9 -4.54 -23.36 -8.75
N THR A 10 -4.07 -22.78 -9.85
CA THR A 10 -2.72 -22.22 -9.97
C THR A 10 -2.60 -20.76 -9.54
N LEU A 11 -3.70 -20.01 -9.55
CA LEU A 11 -3.71 -18.58 -9.19
C LEU A 11 -3.68 -18.34 -7.66
N LEU A 12 -4.29 -19.21 -6.87
CA LEU A 12 -4.34 -19.08 -5.41
C LEU A 12 -2.95 -19.16 -4.75
N PRO A 13 -2.08 -20.15 -5.06
CA PRO A 13 -0.75 -20.22 -4.48
C PRO A 13 0.15 -19.03 -4.91
N LEU A 14 0.03 -18.56 -6.15
CA LEU A 14 0.78 -17.39 -6.62
C LEU A 14 0.39 -16.13 -5.85
N GLN A 15 -0.91 -15.91 -5.63
CA GLN A 15 -1.40 -14.75 -4.88
C GLN A 15 -0.96 -14.80 -3.41
N ALA A 16 -0.96 -15.97 -2.79
CA ALA A 16 -0.45 -16.15 -1.43
C ALA A 16 1.06 -15.88 -1.34
N GLU A 17 1.83 -16.28 -2.35
CA GLU A 17 3.28 -16.01 -2.42
C GLU A 17 3.55 -14.49 -2.56
N ILE A 18 2.81 -13.79 -3.43
CA ILE A 18 2.90 -12.33 -3.57
C ILE A 18 2.62 -11.66 -2.21
N GLY A 19 1.54 -12.03 -1.56
CA GLY A 19 1.17 -11.49 -0.25
C GLY A 19 2.24 -11.72 0.81
N THR A 20 2.82 -12.92 0.86
CA THR A 20 3.91 -13.27 1.78
C THR A 20 5.16 -12.41 1.53
N LYS A 21 5.54 -12.19 0.28
CA LYS A 21 6.68 -11.34 -0.07
C LYS A 21 6.47 -9.90 0.39
N ILE A 22 5.27 -9.34 0.18
CA ILE A 22 4.92 -7.98 0.61
C ILE A 22 4.97 -7.87 2.14
N THR A 23 4.32 -8.78 2.87
CA THR A 23 4.28 -8.74 4.35
C THR A 23 5.64 -8.93 4.98
N THR A 24 6.46 -9.84 4.44
CA THR A 24 7.83 -10.07 4.92
C THR A 24 8.68 -8.81 4.73
N ALA A 25 8.65 -8.20 3.55
CA ALA A 25 9.40 -6.97 3.26
C ALA A 25 8.89 -5.76 4.09
N ALA A 26 7.59 -5.67 4.33
CA ALA A 26 7.02 -4.64 5.20
C ALA A 26 7.51 -4.80 6.65
N ARG A 27 7.49 -6.02 7.17
CA ARG A 27 7.90 -6.34 8.54
C ARG A 27 9.39 -6.06 8.81
N GLN A 28 10.25 -6.18 7.80
CA GLN A 28 11.68 -5.84 7.92
C GLN A 28 11.93 -4.37 8.24
N GLN A 29 10.95 -3.50 8.06
CA GLN A 29 11.07 -2.07 8.38
C GLN A 29 10.79 -1.76 9.86
N ILE A 30 10.22 -2.72 10.63
CA ILE A 30 9.96 -2.56 12.05
C ILE A 30 11.29 -2.52 12.81
N GLY A 31 11.49 -1.46 13.61
CA GLY A 31 12.75 -1.20 14.29
C GLY A 31 13.84 -0.58 13.41
N VAL A 32 13.58 -0.37 12.12
CA VAL A 32 14.47 0.30 11.16
C VAL A 32 13.94 1.69 10.81
N THR A 33 12.68 1.78 10.37
CA THR A 33 11.99 3.05 10.16
C THR A 33 11.39 3.50 11.49
N LEU A 34 12.00 4.50 12.12
CA LEU A 34 11.77 4.88 13.52
C LEU A 34 10.91 6.14 13.69
N SER A 35 10.77 6.95 12.63
CA SER A 35 10.12 8.25 12.70
C SER A 35 9.16 8.50 11.54
N TYR A 36 8.22 9.44 11.72
CA TYR A 36 7.31 9.92 10.69
C TYR A 36 7.84 11.22 10.09
N GLN A 37 8.25 11.20 8.82
CA GLN A 37 8.90 12.33 8.14
C GLN A 37 8.15 12.71 6.86
N PRO A 38 7.19 13.66 6.93
CA PRO A 38 6.36 14.05 5.80
C PRO A 38 7.00 15.11 4.89
N ALA A 39 8.18 15.59 5.21
CA ALA A 39 8.84 16.66 4.45
C ALA A 39 9.00 16.31 2.97
N TYR A 40 8.84 17.32 2.12
CA TYR A 40 9.18 17.22 0.71
C TYR A 40 10.70 17.17 0.54
N VAL A 41 11.19 16.20 -0.21
CA VAL A 41 12.61 16.06 -0.55
C VAL A 41 12.78 15.74 -2.03
N SER A 42 13.88 16.20 -2.61
CA SER A 42 14.26 15.79 -3.97
C SER A 42 14.82 14.38 -3.91
N LEU A 43 14.26 13.49 -4.73
CA LEU A 43 14.63 12.08 -4.77
C LEU A 43 15.36 11.73 -6.08
N ALA A 44 16.23 10.74 -6.02
CA ALA A 44 16.70 10.06 -7.23
C ALA A 44 15.50 9.49 -8.02
N TYR A 45 15.69 9.24 -9.30
CA TYR A 45 14.68 8.62 -10.14
C TYR A 45 15.34 7.72 -11.20
N PRO A 46 14.91 6.47 -11.38
CA PRO A 46 13.93 5.73 -10.56
C PRO A 46 14.51 5.29 -9.19
N ASN A 47 13.70 4.60 -8.39
CA ASN A 47 14.08 3.99 -7.11
C ASN A 47 14.51 4.98 -6.01
N GLY A 48 14.09 6.25 -6.11
CA GLY A 48 14.33 7.22 -5.05
C GLY A 48 13.65 6.82 -3.74
N ASP A 49 14.33 7.10 -2.61
CA ASP A 49 13.81 6.86 -1.28
C ASP A 49 14.27 7.98 -0.32
N VAL A 50 13.53 8.17 0.75
CA VAL A 50 13.95 8.98 1.89
C VAL A 50 14.88 8.16 2.80
N PRO A 51 15.62 8.78 3.74
CA PRO A 51 16.43 8.03 4.69
C PRO A 51 15.64 6.91 5.36
N ILE A 52 16.25 5.72 5.49
CA ILE A 52 15.55 4.50 5.90
C ILE A 52 15.00 4.55 7.33
N ASP A 53 15.62 5.34 8.19
CA ASP A 53 15.22 5.58 9.59
C ASP A 53 13.95 6.44 9.72
N GLY A 54 13.51 7.07 8.62
CA GLY A 54 12.31 7.87 8.54
C GLY A 54 11.40 7.51 7.37
N GLY A 55 10.23 8.14 7.33
CA GLY A 55 9.28 7.99 6.25
C GLY A 55 7.84 8.20 6.70
N VAL A 56 6.90 8.08 5.78
CA VAL A 56 5.46 8.13 6.04
C VAL A 56 4.81 6.77 5.74
N CYS A 57 3.50 6.66 5.89
CA CYS A 57 2.76 5.43 5.63
C CYS A 57 3.01 4.85 4.23
N THR A 58 3.11 5.71 3.22
CA THR A 58 3.37 5.29 1.84
C THR A 58 4.79 4.79 1.64
N ASP A 59 5.80 5.30 2.39
CA ASP A 59 7.18 4.83 2.27
C ASP A 59 7.31 3.38 2.76
N VAL A 60 6.53 2.98 3.78
CA VAL A 60 6.45 1.57 4.21
C VAL A 60 5.95 0.68 3.07
N LEU A 61 4.90 1.10 2.36
CA LEU A 61 4.36 0.37 1.22
C LEU A 61 5.32 0.36 0.03
N ILE A 62 5.91 1.50 -0.32
CA ILE A 62 6.87 1.65 -1.43
C ILE A 62 8.05 0.69 -1.23
N ARG A 63 8.63 0.67 -0.05
CA ARG A 63 9.74 -0.22 0.32
C ARG A 63 9.33 -1.69 0.31
N ALA A 64 8.14 -2.01 0.84
CA ALA A 64 7.61 -3.37 0.84
C ALA A 64 7.44 -3.94 -0.58
N LEU A 65 6.91 -3.15 -1.51
CA LEU A 65 6.75 -3.57 -2.90
C LEU A 65 8.09 -3.63 -3.64
N ARG A 66 9.00 -2.70 -3.36
CA ARG A 66 10.35 -2.68 -3.96
C ARG A 66 11.16 -3.91 -3.56
N VAL A 67 11.22 -4.22 -2.26
CA VAL A 67 11.99 -5.35 -1.73
C VAL A 67 11.32 -6.68 -2.04
N GLY A 68 9.99 -6.76 -1.81
CA GLY A 68 9.26 -8.01 -1.97
C GLY A 68 9.00 -8.42 -3.42
N LEU A 69 8.79 -7.44 -4.31
CA LEU A 69 8.35 -7.70 -5.69
C LEU A 69 9.21 -7.03 -6.76
N SER A 70 10.29 -6.34 -6.39
CA SER A 70 11.09 -5.50 -7.32
C SER A 70 10.25 -4.43 -8.04
N ALA A 71 9.14 -3.98 -7.43
CA ALA A 71 8.22 -3.02 -8.00
C ALA A 71 8.51 -1.61 -7.49
N ASP A 72 8.96 -0.72 -8.38
CA ASP A 72 9.23 0.68 -8.08
C ASP A 72 7.98 1.54 -8.24
N LEU A 73 7.24 1.79 -7.13
CA LEU A 73 6.04 2.63 -7.16
C LEU A 73 6.33 4.07 -7.61
N GLN A 74 7.52 4.62 -7.35
CA GLN A 74 7.88 5.94 -7.82
C GLN A 74 7.80 6.00 -9.35
N LYS A 75 8.45 5.05 -10.01
CA LYS A 75 8.47 4.94 -11.47
C LYS A 75 7.07 4.65 -12.01
N LEU A 76 6.41 3.62 -11.48
CA LEU A 76 5.11 3.15 -11.95
C LEU A 76 4.02 4.23 -11.87
N VAL A 77 3.93 4.93 -10.75
CA VAL A 77 2.96 6.03 -10.55
C VAL A 77 3.30 7.22 -11.44
N HIS A 78 4.58 7.62 -11.50
CA HIS A 78 5.00 8.75 -12.31
C HIS A 78 4.73 8.55 -13.80
N GLU A 79 5.03 7.36 -14.34
CA GLU A 79 4.80 7.05 -15.76
C GLU A 79 3.30 6.98 -16.09
N ASP A 80 2.47 6.37 -15.22
CA ASP A 80 1.01 6.37 -15.42
C ASP A 80 0.44 7.79 -15.33
N MET A 81 0.89 8.61 -14.37
CA MET A 81 0.45 10.01 -14.26
C MET A 81 0.88 10.86 -15.47
N ARG A 82 2.06 10.65 -16.03
CA ARG A 82 2.49 11.36 -17.26
C ARG A 82 1.53 11.11 -18.42
N SER A 83 1.05 9.89 -18.56
CA SER A 83 0.15 9.49 -19.65
C SER A 83 -1.33 9.83 -19.36
N ASN A 84 -1.71 9.98 -18.08
CA ASN A 84 -3.09 10.04 -17.64
C ASN A 84 -3.31 11.07 -16.52
N PHE A 85 -2.64 12.22 -16.58
CA PHE A 85 -2.64 13.19 -15.47
C PHE A 85 -4.03 13.66 -15.05
N SER A 86 -4.98 13.78 -16.01
CA SER A 86 -6.36 14.16 -15.73
C SER A 86 -7.14 13.17 -14.87
N ALA A 87 -6.73 11.89 -14.84
CA ALA A 87 -7.37 10.85 -14.05
C ALA A 87 -6.97 10.86 -12.57
N TYR A 88 -5.98 11.69 -12.20
CA TYR A 88 -5.49 11.80 -10.83
C TYR A 88 -6.08 13.00 -10.09
N PRO A 89 -6.16 12.93 -8.73
CA PRO A 89 -6.67 14.02 -7.91
C PRO A 89 -5.90 15.34 -8.12
N LYS A 90 -6.62 16.46 -8.11
CA LYS A 90 -6.07 17.81 -8.30
C LYS A 90 -5.82 18.55 -6.97
N ASN A 91 -5.71 17.83 -5.87
CA ASN A 91 -5.67 18.36 -4.51
C ASN A 91 -4.51 19.33 -4.24
N TRP A 92 -3.46 19.29 -5.07
CA TRP A 92 -2.23 20.08 -4.84
C TRP A 92 -2.00 21.16 -5.88
N GLY A 93 -2.95 21.40 -6.78
CA GLY A 93 -2.86 22.46 -7.79
C GLY A 93 -1.75 22.28 -8.83
N LEU A 94 -1.18 21.08 -8.95
CA LEU A 94 -0.12 20.80 -9.91
C LEU A 94 -0.68 20.72 -11.34
N SER A 95 0.10 21.25 -12.29
CA SER A 95 -0.18 21.16 -13.74
C SER A 95 0.50 19.96 -14.41
N ARG A 96 1.43 19.31 -13.72
CA ARG A 96 2.21 18.15 -14.19
C ARG A 96 2.58 17.22 -13.02
N PRO A 97 2.93 15.94 -13.30
CA PRO A 97 3.40 15.03 -12.27
C PRO A 97 4.71 15.50 -11.64
N ASP A 98 4.85 15.21 -10.33
CA ASP A 98 6.07 15.43 -9.56
C ASP A 98 6.63 14.07 -9.06
N ARG A 99 7.73 13.63 -9.67
CA ARG A 99 8.37 12.34 -9.37
C ARG A 99 8.87 12.21 -7.92
N ASN A 100 9.03 13.33 -7.21
CA ASN A 100 9.54 13.32 -5.83
C ASN A 100 8.46 12.98 -4.80
N ILE A 101 7.18 13.27 -5.10
CA ILE A 101 6.13 13.22 -4.08
C ILE A 101 4.87 12.45 -4.50
N ASP A 102 4.58 12.31 -5.80
CA ASP A 102 3.29 11.77 -6.24
C ASP A 102 3.03 10.34 -5.76
N HIS A 103 4.04 9.49 -5.74
CA HIS A 103 3.97 8.11 -5.22
C HIS A 103 3.88 8.06 -3.68
N ARG A 104 4.18 9.16 -2.99
CA ARG A 104 4.06 9.30 -1.54
C ARG A 104 2.71 9.88 -1.10
N ARG A 105 1.76 10.06 -2.02
CA ARG A 105 0.42 10.61 -1.78
C ARG A 105 -0.64 9.52 -1.89
N VAL A 106 -1.29 9.17 -0.77
CA VAL A 106 -2.32 8.11 -0.72
C VAL A 106 -3.43 8.31 -1.77
N PRO A 107 -3.97 9.52 -2.02
CA PRO A 107 -4.98 9.70 -3.07
C PRO A 107 -4.47 9.34 -4.47
N ASN A 108 -3.19 9.58 -4.78
CA ASN A 108 -2.59 9.18 -6.06
C ASN A 108 -2.42 7.66 -6.14
N LEU A 109 -1.98 7.01 -5.06
CA LEU A 109 -1.88 5.55 -5.00
C LEU A 109 -3.25 4.88 -5.21
N ARG A 110 -4.31 5.43 -4.60
CA ARG A 110 -5.69 4.94 -4.82
C ARG A 110 -6.10 5.03 -6.29
N ALA A 111 -5.82 6.15 -6.95
CA ALA A 111 -6.09 6.32 -8.37
C ALA A 111 -5.29 5.32 -9.22
N TYR A 112 -4.00 5.18 -8.94
CA TYR A 112 -3.12 4.22 -9.61
C TYR A 112 -3.62 2.78 -9.47
N PHE A 113 -3.88 2.31 -8.24
CA PHE A 113 -4.34 0.94 -8.00
C PHE A 113 -5.65 0.64 -8.68
N LYS A 114 -6.61 1.56 -8.65
CA LYS A 114 -7.88 1.41 -9.38
C LYS A 114 -7.66 1.32 -10.89
N ARG A 115 -6.82 2.17 -11.47
CA ARG A 115 -6.49 2.14 -12.89
C ARG A 115 -5.79 0.86 -13.32
N ARG A 116 -5.02 0.24 -12.41
CA ARG A 116 -4.35 -1.06 -12.63
C ARG A 116 -5.27 -2.27 -12.39
N GLY A 117 -6.52 -2.05 -11.98
CA GLY A 117 -7.46 -3.13 -11.66
C GLY A 117 -7.07 -3.94 -10.42
N PHE A 118 -6.40 -3.31 -9.45
CA PHE A 118 -6.03 -3.92 -8.17
C PHE A 118 -7.11 -3.72 -7.12
N ASP A 119 -8.09 -2.86 -7.37
CA ASP A 119 -9.18 -2.56 -6.44
C ASP A 119 -10.08 -3.77 -6.22
N LEU A 120 -10.50 -3.92 -4.99
CA LEU A 120 -11.45 -4.92 -4.52
C LEU A 120 -12.69 -4.21 -3.97
N LYS A 121 -13.81 -4.93 -3.95
CA LYS A 121 -14.99 -4.46 -3.24
C LYS A 121 -14.66 -4.35 -1.75
N LEU A 122 -15.10 -3.27 -1.11
CA LEU A 122 -14.96 -3.15 0.34
C LEU A 122 -15.72 -4.29 1.01
N PRO A 123 -15.09 -4.99 1.97
CA PRO A 123 -15.74 -6.06 2.71
C PRO A 123 -16.97 -5.56 3.48
N THR A 124 -17.92 -6.43 3.69
CA THR A 124 -19.01 -6.17 4.63
C THR A 124 -18.48 -6.09 6.06
N ALA A 125 -19.19 -5.34 6.92
CA ALA A 125 -18.81 -5.27 8.33
C ALA A 125 -18.74 -6.68 8.94
N GLY A 126 -17.64 -6.97 9.64
CA GLY A 126 -17.40 -8.28 10.26
C GLY A 126 -16.67 -9.32 9.42
N ASP A 127 -16.48 -9.10 8.11
CA ASP A 127 -15.80 -10.05 7.23
C ASP A 127 -14.27 -9.90 7.28
N SER A 128 -13.64 -10.49 8.30
CA SER A 128 -12.17 -10.50 8.43
C SER A 128 -11.48 -11.39 7.38
N ALA A 129 -12.21 -12.37 6.80
CA ALA A 129 -11.64 -13.31 5.83
C ALA A 129 -11.40 -12.68 4.44
N ALA A 130 -12.05 -11.55 4.16
CA ALA A 130 -11.83 -10.81 2.92
C ALA A 130 -10.43 -10.20 2.82
N PHE A 131 -9.78 -9.93 3.97
CA PHE A 131 -8.45 -9.33 4.03
C PHE A 131 -7.37 -10.42 4.02
N LEU A 132 -6.65 -10.53 2.92
CA LEU A 132 -5.55 -11.48 2.80
C LEU A 132 -4.19 -10.80 3.09
N PRO A 133 -3.19 -11.57 3.55
CA PRO A 133 -1.83 -11.06 3.72
C PRO A 133 -1.32 -10.35 2.47
N GLY A 134 -0.69 -9.19 2.65
CA GLY A 134 -0.18 -8.35 1.57
C GLY A 134 -1.21 -7.45 0.88
N ASP A 135 -2.49 -7.55 1.24
CA ASP A 135 -3.49 -6.58 0.78
C ASP A 135 -3.13 -5.16 1.25
N ILE A 136 -3.44 -4.20 0.43
CA ILE A 136 -3.23 -2.78 0.70
C ILE A 136 -4.57 -2.17 1.06
N VAL A 137 -4.66 -1.57 2.24
CA VAL A 137 -5.88 -0.92 2.72
C VAL A 137 -5.62 0.56 2.92
N THR A 138 -6.52 1.40 2.40
CA THR A 138 -6.50 2.84 2.69
C THR A 138 -7.62 3.21 3.63
N CYS A 139 -7.37 4.17 4.51
CA CYS A 139 -8.34 4.67 5.49
C CYS A 139 -8.20 6.19 5.67
N THR A 140 -9.07 6.75 6.50
CA THR A 140 -8.99 8.16 6.91
C THR A 140 -8.71 8.24 8.41
N VAL A 141 -7.56 8.80 8.78
CA VAL A 141 -7.19 9.07 10.17
C VAL A 141 -7.66 10.48 10.56
N PRO A 142 -8.19 10.69 11.77
CA PRO A 142 -8.59 12.04 12.22
C PRO A 142 -7.46 13.08 12.11
N PRO A 143 -7.76 14.34 11.77
CA PRO A 143 -9.10 14.86 11.48
C PRO A 143 -9.61 14.54 10.07
N ASN A 144 -8.76 14.28 9.08
CA ASN A 144 -9.11 13.88 7.70
C ASN A 144 -7.84 13.54 6.90
N LEU A 145 -6.95 12.75 7.46
CA LEU A 145 -5.67 12.42 6.84
C LEU A 145 -5.76 11.08 6.09
N PRO A 146 -5.54 11.06 4.77
CA PRO A 146 -5.45 9.81 4.02
C PRO A 146 -4.27 8.96 4.51
N HIS A 147 -4.52 7.70 4.77
CA HIS A 147 -3.53 6.77 5.30
C HIS A 147 -3.57 5.44 4.53
N VAL A 148 -2.45 4.70 4.53
CA VAL A 148 -2.33 3.39 3.91
C VAL A 148 -1.67 2.40 4.87
N MET A 149 -2.17 1.16 4.83
CA MET A 149 -1.73 0.03 5.66
C MET A 149 -1.54 -1.20 4.78
N ILE A 150 -0.66 -2.10 5.20
CA ILE A 150 -0.46 -3.43 4.59
C ILE A 150 -1.06 -4.47 5.54
N VAL A 151 -1.94 -5.32 5.05
CA VAL A 151 -2.53 -6.42 5.84
C VAL A 151 -1.46 -7.46 6.14
N SER A 152 -1.31 -7.81 7.42
CA SER A 152 -0.36 -8.81 7.90
C SER A 152 -0.92 -10.23 7.76
N ASP A 153 -0.02 -11.23 7.81
CA ASP A 153 -0.30 -12.65 8.00
C ASP A 153 -0.58 -13.03 9.46
N ARG A 154 -0.29 -12.12 10.40
CA ARG A 154 -0.57 -12.28 11.84
C ARG A 154 -1.94 -11.75 12.18
N LYS A 155 -2.56 -12.37 13.17
CA LYS A 155 -3.93 -12.05 13.61
C LYS A 155 -4.00 -11.77 15.10
N THR A 156 -5.01 -11.02 15.46
CA THR A 156 -5.46 -10.84 16.84
C THR A 156 -6.11 -12.13 17.38
N ARG A 157 -6.41 -12.17 18.68
CA ARG A 157 -7.08 -13.32 19.30
C ARG A 157 -8.48 -13.56 18.74
N ASP A 158 -9.17 -12.52 18.31
CA ASP A 158 -10.50 -12.56 17.70
C ASP A 158 -10.49 -12.78 16.18
N GLY A 159 -9.32 -13.10 15.60
CA GLY A 159 -9.16 -13.53 14.22
C GLY A 159 -9.01 -12.41 13.18
N TRP A 160 -8.94 -11.14 13.59
CA TRP A 160 -8.68 -10.03 12.67
C TRP A 160 -7.21 -9.92 12.32
N PRO A 161 -6.85 -9.66 11.06
CA PRO A 161 -5.45 -9.45 10.70
C PRO A 161 -4.91 -8.18 11.34
N LEU A 162 -3.64 -8.23 11.76
CA LEU A 162 -2.87 -7.05 12.08
C LEU A 162 -2.56 -6.27 10.80
N VAL A 163 -2.07 -5.04 10.93
CA VAL A 163 -1.59 -4.24 9.80
C VAL A 163 -0.18 -3.74 10.07
N ILE A 164 0.59 -3.56 8.99
CA ILE A 164 1.93 -2.96 9.03
C ILE A 164 1.85 -1.59 8.40
N HIS A 165 2.20 -0.55 9.14
CA HIS A 165 2.15 0.83 8.69
C HIS A 165 3.06 1.74 9.53
N ASN A 166 3.16 3.02 9.15
CA ASN A 166 3.72 4.09 9.97
C ASN A 166 2.67 5.19 10.11
N ILE A 167 2.11 5.35 11.32
CA ILE A 167 1.09 6.37 11.63
C ILE A 167 1.63 7.53 12.51
N GLY A 168 2.94 7.55 12.78
CA GLY A 168 3.55 8.63 13.57
C GLY A 168 4.83 8.24 14.32
N SER A 169 4.99 6.98 14.69
CA SER A 169 6.08 6.52 15.57
C SER A 169 6.97 5.45 14.93
N GLY A 170 7.20 5.55 13.63
CA GLY A 170 7.92 4.54 12.86
C GLY A 170 7.04 3.38 12.39
N ALA A 171 7.65 2.44 11.66
CA ALA A 171 6.94 1.27 11.15
C ALA A 171 6.59 0.31 12.29
N ARG A 172 5.31 -0.11 12.34
CA ARG A 172 4.76 -1.01 13.37
C ARG A 172 3.81 -2.02 12.76
N GLU A 173 3.67 -3.16 13.44
CA GLU A 173 2.65 -4.17 13.18
C GLU A 173 1.68 -4.20 14.35
N GLU A 174 0.42 -3.79 14.14
CA GLU A 174 -0.53 -3.57 15.23
C GLU A 174 -1.99 -3.80 14.83
N ASP A 175 -2.90 -3.90 15.81
CA ASP A 175 -4.34 -4.07 15.61
C ASP A 175 -4.99 -2.72 15.30
N SER A 176 -4.85 -2.27 14.07
CA SER A 176 -5.38 -0.98 13.62
C SER A 176 -6.29 -1.06 12.38
N LEU A 177 -6.53 -2.25 11.83
CA LEU A 177 -7.34 -2.41 10.61
C LEU A 177 -8.75 -1.83 10.76
N ARG A 178 -9.34 -1.94 11.96
CA ARG A 178 -10.70 -1.48 12.28
C ARG A 178 -10.74 -0.11 12.95
N SER A 179 -9.58 0.50 13.23
CA SER A 179 -9.52 1.73 14.00
C SER A 179 -10.00 2.97 13.23
N PHE A 180 -10.04 2.88 11.89
CA PHE A 180 -10.34 4.02 11.04
C PHE A 180 -11.27 3.64 9.89
N PRO A 181 -12.12 4.56 9.39
CA PRO A 181 -12.98 4.33 8.22
C PRO A 181 -12.15 3.92 6.99
N ILE A 182 -12.36 2.71 6.50
CA ILE A 182 -11.69 2.19 5.29
C ILE A 182 -12.23 2.92 4.06
N THR A 183 -11.32 3.38 3.19
CA THR A 183 -11.62 4.13 1.97
C THR A 183 -11.20 3.41 0.69
N GLY A 184 -10.53 2.27 0.80
CA GLY A 184 -10.14 1.42 -0.32
C GLY A 184 -9.48 0.13 0.14
N HIS A 185 -9.64 -0.93 -0.67
CA HIS A 185 -9.05 -2.24 -0.47
C HIS A 185 -8.47 -2.70 -1.80
N TYR A 186 -7.20 -3.06 -1.85
CA TYR A 186 -6.49 -3.39 -3.07
C TYR A 186 -5.62 -4.63 -2.88
N ARG A 187 -5.46 -5.39 -3.96
CA ARG A 187 -4.59 -6.56 -4.00
C ARG A 187 -3.68 -6.49 -5.20
N TRP A 188 -2.39 -6.51 -4.96
CA TRP A 188 -1.38 -6.57 -6.01
C TRP A 188 -1.47 -7.91 -6.76
N LYS A 189 -1.36 -7.86 -8.11
CA LYS A 189 -1.48 -9.03 -8.98
C LYS A 189 -0.19 -9.23 -9.78
#